data_17e016fc61aed9c7e772f96cfc48a7c8
#
_entry.id   17e016fc61aed9c7e772f96cfc48a7c8
#
_cell.length_a   1.000
_cell.length_b   1.000
_cell.length_c   1.000
_cell.angle_alpha   90.00
_cell.angle_beta   90.00
_cell.angle_gamma   90.00
#
_symmetry.space_group_name_H-M   'P 1'
#
loop_
_entity.id
_entity.type
_entity.pdbx_description
1 polymer ?
#
loop_
_entity_poly.entity_id
_entity_poly.type
_entity_poly.pdbx_seq_one_letter_code
_entity_poly.pdbx_strand_id
1 'polypeptide(L)'
;MDFGFSPSFARNVAYIFSGVRSLKRDGHEYVDDANIVTIDYGLLKRTIRAMQYFYSRIALILFLFLSICGTFYIFTLMQNYAGDVREVYVAWAIVCLVNSYNLYTLYYDALLNGRGLVKRKNQIVLIGNVSYLLLAVLFLLCGLGLVAIVSAQLLSVLVIRILSRKSFYDKNTINSLASVSVDGYRDVLKAIMPNAIRLGLASIGGFLTFRLSTFVGPLYIPLSDMASFGITLQLLSVVSSLASLYTNVYLPKVFQWRVENNLAQVRKTFYLSCLLVFAAFFSGGLVIGFLGNWILDLLGSQTQLLSGALLVFLVLHYYLETNMVNATEYLLAKNEVPFYKRYVVSGCITVALLFLLVGYCQWGLWGIIAAPMISQSVLQYWKWPYEAYRELKS
;
A
#
# COMPACT_ATOMS: atom_id res chain seq x y z
N MET A 1 -3.28 -3.76 2.61
CA MET A 1 -3.05 -2.30 2.80
C MET A 1 -2.59 -2.06 4.21
N ASP A 2 -1.54 -1.28 4.38
CA ASP A 2 -0.87 -1.04 5.67
C ASP A 2 -1.49 0.14 6.45
N PHE A 3 -2.49 0.83 5.91
CA PHE A 3 -3.06 2.07 6.45
C PHE A 3 -2.02 3.08 7.00
N GLY A 4 -0.76 3.03 6.53
CA GLY A 4 0.32 3.93 6.96
C GLY A 4 0.85 3.72 8.39
N PHE A 5 0.41 2.68 9.09
CA PHE A 5 0.84 2.44 10.48
C PHE A 5 2.24 1.84 10.57
N SER A 6 2.63 0.95 9.65
CA SER A 6 3.92 0.27 9.67
C SER A 6 5.11 1.25 9.59
N PRO A 7 5.13 2.29 8.75
CA PRO A 7 6.21 3.29 8.76
C PRO A 7 6.36 4.01 10.12
N SER A 8 5.24 4.34 10.77
CA SER A 8 5.29 4.97 12.09
C SER A 8 5.90 4.05 13.15
N PHE A 9 5.48 2.78 13.17
CA PHE A 9 6.04 1.80 14.08
C PHE A 9 7.49 1.47 13.76
N ALA A 10 7.85 1.30 12.48
CA ALA A 10 9.22 1.02 12.05
C ALA A 10 10.19 2.12 12.50
N ARG A 11 9.79 3.40 12.39
CA ARG A 11 10.58 4.53 12.88
C ARG A 11 10.81 4.47 14.39
N ASN A 12 9.78 4.17 15.17
CA ASN A 12 9.92 4.06 16.63
C ASN A 12 10.82 2.86 17.02
N VAL A 13 10.72 1.73 16.31
CA VAL A 13 11.63 0.60 16.49
C VAL A 13 13.06 1.00 16.14
N ALA A 14 13.29 1.74 15.05
CA ALA A 14 14.60 2.23 14.67
C ALA A 14 15.21 3.14 15.75
N TYR A 15 14.43 4.02 16.37
CA TYR A 15 14.89 4.85 17.50
C TYR A 15 15.35 4.00 18.67
N ILE A 16 14.63 2.93 19.03
CA ILE A 16 15.03 2.03 20.11
C ILE A 16 16.36 1.33 19.80
N PHE A 17 16.55 0.87 18.56
CA PHE A 17 17.84 0.28 18.12
C PHE A 17 18.97 1.32 18.04
N SER A 18 18.67 2.60 17.96
CA SER A 18 19.63 3.71 18.03
C SER A 18 19.88 4.22 19.46
N GLY A 19 19.38 3.52 20.50
CA GLY A 19 19.67 3.85 21.90
C GLY A 19 18.69 4.80 22.59
N VAL A 20 17.55 5.11 21.97
CA VAL A 20 16.51 5.94 22.59
C VAL A 20 15.83 5.17 23.74
N ARG A 21 15.69 5.80 24.90
CA ARG A 21 15.08 5.22 26.11
C ARG A 21 13.65 5.66 26.37
N SER A 22 13.17 6.74 25.74
CA SER A 22 11.77 7.15 25.83
C SER A 22 11.22 7.66 24.50
N LEU A 23 9.98 7.27 24.18
CA LEU A 23 9.26 7.71 22.99
C LEU A 23 8.29 8.84 23.39
N LYS A 24 8.40 10.00 22.76
CA LYS A 24 7.50 11.15 22.94
C LYS A 24 6.62 11.36 21.71
N ARG A 25 5.52 12.08 21.88
CA ARG A 25 4.58 12.41 20.80
C ARG A 25 5.22 13.21 19.68
N ASP A 26 6.08 14.15 20.01
CA ASP A 26 6.72 15.10 19.07
C ASP A 26 8.26 14.94 19.07
N GLY A 27 8.76 13.71 19.20
CA GLY A 27 10.20 13.45 19.18
C GLY A 27 10.63 12.27 20.04
N HIS A 28 11.90 12.28 20.41
CA HIS A 28 12.54 11.25 21.22
C HIS A 28 13.56 11.91 22.15
N GLU A 29 13.82 11.30 23.30
CA GLU A 29 14.91 11.70 24.20
C GLU A 29 16.10 10.76 24.01
N TYR A 30 17.23 11.34 23.64
CA TYR A 30 18.52 10.68 23.77
C TYR A 30 19.01 10.86 25.22
N VAL A 31 19.73 9.87 25.74
CA VAL A 31 20.51 10.07 26.97
C VAL A 31 21.89 10.58 26.56
N ASP A 32 22.33 11.65 27.21
CA ASP A 32 23.53 12.42 26.86
C ASP A 32 24.90 11.67 26.94
N ASP A 33 24.93 10.39 27.23
CA ASP A 33 26.18 9.60 27.23
C ASP A 33 26.46 8.99 25.86
N ALA A 34 27.20 9.74 25.06
CA ALA A 34 27.49 9.49 23.64
C ALA A 34 28.36 8.25 23.30
N ASN A 35 28.76 7.42 24.26
CA ASN A 35 29.83 6.44 24.01
C ASN A 35 29.37 4.97 23.95
N ILE A 36 28.13 4.59 24.31
CA ILE A 36 27.68 3.19 24.20
C ILE A 36 26.20 3.17 23.82
N VAL A 37 25.90 2.83 22.57
CA VAL A 37 24.53 2.58 22.10
C VAL A 37 24.04 1.28 22.72
N THR A 38 23.34 1.36 23.86
CA THR A 38 22.71 0.19 24.49
C THR A 38 21.24 0.13 24.11
N ILE A 39 20.82 -1.01 23.55
CA ILE A 39 19.41 -1.24 23.17
C ILE A 39 18.58 -1.45 24.44
N ASP A 40 17.53 -0.64 24.63
CA ASP A 40 16.54 -0.86 25.68
C ASP A 40 15.55 -1.96 25.27
N TYR A 41 15.85 -3.19 25.69
CA TYR A 41 14.97 -4.34 25.44
C TYR A 41 13.65 -4.27 26.20
N GLY A 42 13.57 -3.48 27.27
CA GLY A 42 12.31 -3.22 27.99
C GLY A 42 11.36 -2.38 27.15
N LEU A 43 11.87 -1.26 26.59
CA LEU A 43 11.11 -0.42 25.67
C LEU A 43 10.76 -1.18 24.38
N LEU A 44 11.69 -1.99 23.85
CA LEU A 44 11.41 -2.82 22.68
C LEU A 44 10.28 -3.82 22.94
N LYS A 45 10.29 -4.51 24.07
CA LYS A 45 9.22 -5.47 24.46
C LYS A 45 7.87 -4.78 24.63
N ARG A 46 7.83 -3.59 25.25
CA ARG A 46 6.61 -2.75 25.36
C ARG A 46 6.09 -2.35 23.98
N THR A 47 7.00 -1.93 23.08
CA THR A 47 6.64 -1.54 21.71
C THR A 47 6.09 -2.73 20.91
N ILE A 48 6.71 -3.91 21.01
CA ILE A 48 6.20 -5.14 20.37
C ILE A 48 4.79 -5.46 20.90
N ARG A 49 4.57 -5.44 22.20
CA ARG A 49 3.24 -5.68 22.79
C ARG A 49 2.21 -4.63 22.34
N ALA A 50 2.60 -3.36 22.26
CA ALA A 50 1.75 -2.29 21.74
C ALA A 50 1.32 -2.54 20.30
N MET A 51 2.27 -2.93 19.43
CA MET A 51 1.99 -3.30 18.04
C MET A 51 1.08 -4.52 17.94
N GLN A 52 1.37 -5.60 18.66
CA GLN A 52 0.54 -6.81 18.67
C GLN A 52 -0.89 -6.52 19.10
N TYR A 53 -1.07 -5.72 20.17
CA TYR A 53 -2.40 -5.30 20.61
C TYR A 53 -3.12 -4.48 19.55
N PHE A 54 -2.44 -3.50 18.96
CA PHE A 54 -3.00 -2.64 17.93
C PHE A 54 -3.43 -3.42 16.69
N TYR A 55 -2.51 -4.20 16.13
CA TYR A 55 -2.79 -4.99 14.91
C TYR A 55 -3.82 -6.10 15.14
N SER A 56 -3.89 -6.69 16.34
CA SER A 56 -4.92 -7.68 16.65
C SER A 56 -6.33 -7.07 16.64
N ARG A 57 -6.48 -5.85 17.18
CA ARG A 57 -7.78 -5.16 17.18
C ARG A 57 -8.21 -4.74 15.77
N ILE A 58 -7.31 -4.19 14.99
CA ILE A 58 -7.63 -3.80 13.60
C ILE A 58 -7.90 -5.02 12.73
N ALA A 59 -7.14 -6.10 12.89
CA ALA A 59 -7.37 -7.35 12.17
C ALA A 59 -8.73 -7.97 12.51
N LEU A 60 -9.14 -7.92 13.77
CA LEU A 60 -10.47 -8.39 14.19
C LEU A 60 -11.59 -7.52 13.57
N ILE A 61 -11.43 -6.19 13.60
CA ILE A 61 -12.38 -5.27 12.97
C ILE A 61 -12.47 -5.55 11.46
N LEU A 62 -11.33 -5.72 10.79
CA LEU A 62 -11.28 -6.08 9.36
C LEU A 62 -11.97 -7.41 9.10
N PHE A 63 -11.70 -8.43 9.91
CA PHE A 63 -12.33 -9.74 9.77
C PHE A 63 -13.85 -9.66 9.86
N LEU A 64 -14.36 -8.97 10.89
CA LEU A 64 -15.81 -8.78 11.07
C LEU A 64 -16.42 -7.97 9.91
N PHE A 65 -15.75 -6.91 9.48
CA PHE A 65 -16.20 -6.09 8.35
C PHE A 65 -16.26 -6.92 7.05
N LEU A 66 -15.22 -7.67 6.73
CA LEU A 66 -15.20 -8.53 5.54
C LEU A 66 -16.24 -9.65 5.63
N SER A 67 -16.38 -10.27 6.81
CA SER A 67 -17.33 -11.37 7.00
C SER A 67 -18.79 -10.91 6.93
N ILE A 68 -19.11 -9.68 7.32
CA ILE A 68 -20.48 -9.16 7.29
C ILE A 68 -20.72 -8.34 6.00
N CYS A 69 -20.07 -7.19 5.90
CA CYS A 69 -20.30 -6.26 4.77
C CYS A 69 -19.78 -6.84 3.46
N GLY A 70 -18.59 -7.47 3.50
CA GLY A 70 -17.99 -8.08 2.32
C GLY A 70 -18.79 -9.28 1.81
N THR A 71 -19.32 -10.12 2.70
CA THR A 71 -20.17 -11.25 2.30
C THR A 71 -21.49 -10.77 1.71
N PHE A 72 -22.10 -9.72 2.28
CA PHE A 72 -23.30 -9.10 1.69
C PHE A 72 -23.02 -8.54 0.28
N TYR A 73 -21.87 -7.89 0.08
CA TYR A 73 -21.43 -7.41 -1.22
C TYR A 73 -21.28 -8.57 -2.24
N ILE A 74 -20.57 -9.65 -1.86
CA ILE A 74 -20.42 -10.85 -2.72
C ILE A 74 -21.78 -11.45 -3.03
N PHE A 75 -22.67 -11.55 -2.04
CA PHE A 75 -24.04 -12.05 -2.26
C PHE A 75 -24.78 -11.22 -3.34
N THR A 76 -24.67 -9.90 -3.30
CA THR A 76 -25.29 -9.02 -4.30
C THR A 76 -24.73 -9.25 -5.71
N LEU A 77 -23.42 -9.45 -5.84
CA LEU A 77 -22.79 -9.74 -7.13
C LEU A 77 -23.15 -11.11 -7.69
N MET A 78 -23.34 -12.10 -6.80
CA MET A 78 -23.63 -13.49 -7.23
C MET A 78 -25.08 -13.70 -7.72
N GLN A 79 -25.99 -12.76 -7.51
CA GLN A 79 -27.38 -12.88 -7.99
C GLN A 79 -27.51 -13.09 -9.49
N ASN A 80 -26.56 -12.53 -10.27
CA ASN A 80 -26.54 -12.62 -11.73
C ASN A 80 -25.36 -13.45 -12.27
N TYR A 81 -24.68 -14.21 -11.39
CA TYR A 81 -23.49 -14.97 -11.76
C TYR A 81 -23.87 -16.39 -12.21
N ALA A 82 -23.43 -16.78 -13.41
CA ALA A 82 -23.74 -18.08 -14.02
C ALA A 82 -22.76 -19.22 -13.67
N GLY A 83 -21.70 -18.92 -12.91
CA GLY A 83 -20.68 -19.91 -12.53
C GLY A 83 -20.95 -20.60 -11.19
N ASP A 84 -19.96 -21.35 -10.67
CA ASP A 84 -20.07 -22.04 -9.38
C ASP A 84 -19.99 -21.06 -8.21
N VAL A 85 -21.14 -20.71 -7.68
CA VAL A 85 -21.32 -19.80 -6.53
C VAL A 85 -20.67 -20.38 -5.26
N ARG A 86 -20.64 -21.71 -5.09
CA ARG A 86 -20.04 -22.36 -3.93
C ARG A 86 -18.52 -22.15 -3.90
N GLU A 87 -17.88 -22.28 -5.07
CA GLU A 87 -16.45 -22.01 -5.21
C GLU A 87 -16.11 -20.57 -4.79
N VAL A 88 -16.92 -19.60 -5.20
CA VAL A 88 -16.73 -18.18 -4.86
C VAL A 88 -16.83 -17.96 -3.34
N TYR A 89 -17.80 -18.56 -2.65
CA TYR A 89 -17.91 -18.39 -1.20
C TYR A 89 -16.77 -19.07 -0.44
N VAL A 90 -16.29 -20.23 -0.88
CA VAL A 90 -15.12 -20.89 -0.28
C VAL A 90 -13.88 -20.00 -0.47
N ALA A 91 -13.66 -19.51 -1.68
CA ALA A 91 -12.56 -18.58 -1.97
C ALA A 91 -12.67 -17.31 -1.11
N TRP A 92 -13.88 -16.74 -0.98
CA TRP A 92 -14.13 -15.56 -0.16
C TRP A 92 -13.82 -15.79 1.33
N ALA A 93 -14.21 -16.92 1.89
CA ALA A 93 -13.88 -17.28 3.28
C ALA A 93 -12.36 -17.32 3.50
N ILE A 94 -11.61 -17.92 2.55
CA ILE A 94 -10.15 -17.94 2.60
C ILE A 94 -9.59 -16.52 2.49
N VAL A 95 -10.12 -15.66 1.62
CA VAL A 95 -9.72 -14.23 1.49
C VAL A 95 -9.89 -13.48 2.80
N CYS A 96 -11.03 -13.67 3.50
CA CYS A 96 -11.26 -13.04 4.80
C CYS A 96 -10.19 -13.45 5.83
N LEU A 97 -9.86 -14.74 5.91
CA LEU A 97 -8.84 -15.26 6.81
C LEU A 97 -7.44 -14.76 6.46
N VAL A 98 -7.06 -14.84 5.17
CA VAL A 98 -5.72 -14.43 4.70
C VAL A 98 -5.47 -12.95 4.98
N ASN A 99 -6.42 -12.08 4.63
CA ASN A 99 -6.22 -10.63 4.80
C ASN A 99 -6.18 -10.24 6.28
N SER A 100 -7.03 -10.83 7.11
CA SER A 100 -7.03 -10.59 8.55
C SER A 100 -5.75 -11.08 9.21
N TYR A 101 -5.29 -12.28 8.86
CA TYR A 101 -4.02 -12.82 9.36
C TYR A 101 -2.82 -12.00 8.87
N ASN A 102 -2.81 -11.60 7.61
CA ASN A 102 -1.76 -10.76 7.04
C ASN A 102 -1.68 -9.41 7.77
N LEU A 103 -2.83 -8.77 8.03
CA LEU A 103 -2.89 -7.52 8.78
C LEU A 103 -2.43 -7.69 10.23
N TYR A 104 -2.89 -8.74 10.93
CA TYR A 104 -2.44 -9.05 12.28
C TYR A 104 -0.92 -9.16 12.38
N THR A 105 -0.30 -9.83 11.41
CA THR A 105 1.12 -10.15 11.42
C THR A 105 2.02 -9.09 10.76
N LEU A 106 1.43 -7.96 10.31
CA LEU A 106 2.14 -6.89 9.61
C LEU A 106 3.21 -6.20 10.50
N TYR A 107 3.08 -6.30 11.83
CA TYR A 107 4.09 -5.76 12.75
C TYR A 107 5.49 -6.35 12.55
N TYR A 108 5.63 -7.55 11.98
CA TYR A 108 6.95 -8.10 11.64
C TYR A 108 7.69 -7.25 10.60
N ASP A 109 6.96 -6.64 9.67
CA ASP A 109 7.55 -5.77 8.64
C ASP A 109 8.10 -4.49 9.27
N ALA A 110 7.36 -3.93 10.25
CA ALA A 110 7.81 -2.78 11.03
C ALA A 110 9.05 -3.12 11.88
N LEU A 111 9.09 -4.30 12.50
CA LEU A 111 10.24 -4.76 13.29
C LEU A 111 11.48 -4.96 12.43
N LEU A 112 11.37 -5.61 11.27
CA LEU A 112 12.50 -5.82 10.36
C LEU A 112 13.03 -4.49 9.79
N ASN A 113 12.13 -3.61 9.36
CA ASN A 113 12.53 -2.29 8.85
C ASN A 113 13.19 -1.44 9.95
N GLY A 114 12.62 -1.42 11.15
CA GLY A 114 13.14 -0.65 12.28
C GLY A 114 14.50 -1.18 12.79
N ARG A 115 14.74 -2.49 12.68
CA ARG A 115 16.05 -3.08 12.97
C ARG A 115 17.08 -2.84 11.86
N GLY A 116 16.71 -2.21 10.74
CA GLY A 116 17.60 -2.02 9.58
C GLY A 116 17.73 -3.24 8.67
N LEU A 117 16.93 -4.30 8.88
CA LEU A 117 16.96 -5.53 8.09
C LEU A 117 16.11 -5.43 6.79
N VAL A 118 16.13 -4.25 6.15
CA VAL A 118 15.31 -3.95 4.95
C VAL A 118 15.62 -4.91 3.79
N LYS A 119 16.92 -5.19 3.54
CA LYS A 119 17.34 -6.16 2.52
C LYS A 119 16.75 -7.54 2.79
N ARG A 120 16.81 -8.00 4.04
CA ARG A 120 16.28 -9.31 4.44
C ARG A 120 14.78 -9.40 4.30
N LYS A 121 14.05 -8.34 4.71
CA LYS A 121 12.61 -8.22 4.50
C LYS A 121 12.25 -8.35 3.02
N ASN A 122 12.94 -7.60 2.14
CA ASN A 122 12.66 -7.64 0.71
C ASN A 122 12.95 -9.02 0.08
N GLN A 123 14.00 -9.71 0.54
CA GLN A 123 14.27 -11.10 0.14
C GLN A 123 13.14 -12.04 0.58
N ILE A 124 12.63 -11.90 1.80
CA ILE A 124 11.52 -12.72 2.32
C ILE A 124 10.26 -12.49 1.48
N VAL A 125 9.93 -11.23 1.17
CA VAL A 125 8.79 -10.88 0.31
C VAL A 125 8.97 -11.49 -1.09
N LEU A 126 10.17 -11.45 -1.67
CA LEU A 126 10.46 -12.06 -2.95
C LEU A 126 10.25 -13.58 -2.91
N ILE A 127 10.77 -14.27 -1.87
CA ILE A 127 10.55 -15.71 -1.68
C ILE A 127 9.05 -16.02 -1.58
N GLY A 128 8.30 -15.21 -0.82
CA GLY A 128 6.86 -15.35 -0.72
C GLY A 128 6.13 -15.20 -2.05
N ASN A 129 6.48 -14.17 -2.84
CA ASN A 129 5.87 -13.95 -4.15
C ASN A 129 6.20 -15.07 -5.15
N VAL A 130 7.43 -15.57 -5.15
CA VAL A 130 7.81 -16.74 -5.95
C VAL A 130 7.04 -17.98 -5.51
N SER A 131 6.94 -18.23 -4.20
CA SER A 131 6.14 -19.34 -3.66
C SER A 131 4.67 -19.22 -4.05
N TYR A 132 4.10 -18.00 -4.01
CA TYR A 132 2.73 -17.73 -4.48
C TYR A 132 2.55 -18.14 -5.94
N LEU A 133 3.43 -17.68 -6.84
CA LEU A 133 3.32 -17.99 -8.26
C LEU A 133 3.42 -19.50 -8.54
N LEU A 134 4.40 -20.17 -7.93
CA LEU A 134 4.58 -21.61 -8.10
C LEU A 134 3.37 -22.41 -7.58
N LEU A 135 2.87 -22.06 -6.40
CA LEU A 135 1.71 -22.74 -5.80
C LEU A 135 0.42 -22.43 -6.58
N ALA A 136 0.24 -21.19 -7.06
CA ALA A 136 -0.92 -20.83 -7.85
C ALA A 136 -0.98 -21.64 -9.15
N VAL A 137 0.14 -21.76 -9.87
CA VAL A 137 0.23 -22.58 -11.09
C VAL A 137 -0.04 -24.04 -10.76
N LEU A 138 0.59 -24.60 -9.72
CA LEU A 138 0.39 -25.98 -9.31
C LEU A 138 -1.08 -26.28 -9.00
N PHE A 139 -1.73 -25.43 -8.21
CA PHE A 139 -3.12 -25.63 -7.80
C PHE A 139 -4.11 -25.42 -8.95
N LEU A 140 -3.81 -24.51 -9.89
CA LEU A 140 -4.60 -24.33 -11.10
C LEU A 140 -4.51 -25.58 -12.00
N LEU A 141 -3.32 -26.17 -12.15
CA LEU A 141 -3.13 -27.44 -12.87
C LEU A 141 -3.85 -28.61 -12.21
N CYS A 142 -4.05 -28.57 -10.88
CA CYS A 142 -4.88 -29.51 -10.15
C CYS A 142 -6.40 -29.26 -10.30
N GLY A 143 -6.82 -28.23 -11.05
CA GLY A 143 -8.23 -27.96 -11.30
C GLY A 143 -8.98 -27.26 -10.16
N LEU A 144 -8.27 -26.63 -9.20
CA LEU A 144 -8.88 -25.96 -8.05
C LEU A 144 -9.50 -24.59 -8.36
N GLY A 145 -9.52 -24.15 -9.62
CA GLY A 145 -10.18 -22.92 -10.07
C GLY A 145 -9.81 -21.68 -9.27
N LEU A 146 -10.80 -20.91 -8.84
CA LEU A 146 -10.61 -19.69 -8.05
C LEU A 146 -9.98 -19.96 -6.67
N VAL A 147 -10.30 -21.10 -6.06
CA VAL A 147 -9.76 -21.50 -4.76
C VAL A 147 -8.25 -21.73 -4.83
N ALA A 148 -7.69 -22.10 -5.99
CA ALA A 148 -6.25 -22.24 -6.20
C ALA A 148 -5.48 -20.97 -5.85
N ILE A 149 -5.92 -19.84 -6.36
CA ILE A 149 -5.26 -18.54 -6.23
C ILE A 149 -5.24 -18.09 -4.75
N VAL A 150 -6.38 -18.17 -4.08
CA VAL A 150 -6.49 -17.72 -2.68
C VAL A 150 -5.79 -18.66 -1.69
N SER A 151 -5.76 -19.96 -2.00
CA SER A 151 -5.01 -20.96 -1.20
C SER A 151 -3.50 -20.77 -1.36
N ALA A 152 -3.02 -20.51 -2.57
CA ALA A 152 -1.64 -20.18 -2.83
C ALA A 152 -1.22 -18.88 -2.09
N GLN A 153 -2.11 -17.87 -2.06
CA GLN A 153 -1.89 -16.65 -1.30
C GLN A 153 -1.78 -16.91 0.20
N LEU A 154 -2.65 -17.76 0.76
CA LEU A 154 -2.59 -18.15 2.17
C LEU A 154 -1.22 -18.75 2.52
N LEU A 155 -0.77 -19.73 1.74
CA LEU A 155 0.51 -20.39 1.96
C LEU A 155 1.70 -19.43 1.81
N SER A 156 1.66 -18.55 0.80
CA SER A 156 2.67 -17.51 0.62
C SER A 156 2.77 -16.60 1.84
N VAL A 157 1.65 -16.12 2.36
CA VAL A 157 1.62 -15.26 3.56
C VAL A 157 2.20 -16.02 4.76
N LEU A 158 1.87 -17.29 4.95
CA LEU A 158 2.44 -18.10 6.02
C LEU A 158 3.97 -18.22 5.89
N VAL A 159 4.49 -18.48 4.68
CA VAL A 159 5.94 -18.54 4.41
C VAL A 159 6.61 -17.20 4.77
N ILE A 160 6.06 -16.07 4.29
CA ILE A 160 6.58 -14.74 4.61
C ILE A 160 6.65 -14.54 6.13
N ARG A 161 5.58 -14.87 6.86
CA ARG A 161 5.50 -14.62 8.31
C ARG A 161 6.40 -15.51 9.14
N ILE A 162 6.55 -16.79 8.75
CA ILE A 162 7.49 -17.71 9.39
C ILE A 162 8.93 -17.22 9.20
N LEU A 163 9.30 -16.82 7.97
CA LEU A 163 10.64 -16.33 7.68
C LEU A 163 10.91 -14.98 8.36
N SER A 164 9.93 -14.07 8.40
CA SER A 164 10.04 -12.78 9.09
C SER A 164 10.25 -12.97 10.59
N ARG A 165 9.46 -13.86 11.22
CA ARG A 165 9.61 -14.21 12.63
C ARG A 165 11.01 -14.78 12.92
N LYS A 166 11.48 -15.75 12.15
CA LYS A 166 12.82 -16.34 12.32
C LYS A 166 13.95 -15.31 12.12
N SER A 167 13.76 -14.35 11.22
CA SER A 167 14.77 -13.33 10.93
C SER A 167 14.84 -12.23 11.98
N PHE A 168 13.74 -11.92 12.67
CA PHE A 168 13.75 -10.92 13.74
C PHE A 168 14.12 -11.53 15.09
N TYR A 169 13.53 -12.67 15.46
CA TYR A 169 13.75 -13.37 16.73
C TYR A 169 14.94 -14.34 16.62
N ASP A 170 16.14 -13.78 16.54
CA ASP A 170 17.38 -14.55 16.71
C ASP A 170 17.59 -14.93 18.18
N LYS A 171 18.50 -15.88 18.45
CA LYS A 171 18.75 -16.39 19.80
C LYS A 171 19.08 -15.27 20.80
N ASN A 172 19.86 -14.28 20.38
CA ASN A 172 20.26 -13.16 21.24
C ASN A 172 19.06 -12.28 21.58
N THR A 173 18.24 -11.92 20.59
CA THR A 173 17.02 -11.11 20.79
C THR A 173 16.03 -11.83 21.69
N ILE A 174 15.82 -13.15 21.51
CA ILE A 174 14.92 -13.93 22.37
C ILE A 174 15.39 -13.90 23.82
N ASN A 175 16.67 -14.17 24.07
CA ASN A 175 17.24 -14.20 25.42
C ASN A 175 17.16 -12.82 26.10
N SER A 176 17.49 -11.76 25.37
CA SER A 176 17.43 -10.40 25.88
C SER A 176 15.97 -9.93 26.15
N LEU A 177 15.01 -10.34 25.35
CA LEU A 177 13.60 -10.07 25.60
C LEU A 177 13.02 -10.92 26.73
N ALA A 178 13.55 -12.14 26.95
CA ALA A 178 13.12 -13.03 28.03
C ALA A 178 13.62 -12.53 29.39
N SER A 179 14.82 -11.97 29.46
CA SER A 179 15.42 -11.47 30.71
C SER A 179 14.74 -10.22 31.30
N VAL A 180 13.89 -9.54 30.52
CA VAL A 180 13.23 -8.30 30.96
C VAL A 180 11.76 -8.59 31.25
N SER A 181 11.34 -8.36 32.51
CA SER A 181 9.91 -8.28 32.87
C SER A 181 9.41 -6.87 32.58
N VAL A 182 8.28 -6.74 31.87
CA VAL A 182 7.74 -5.44 31.48
C VAL A 182 6.24 -5.42 31.73
N ASP A 183 5.80 -4.49 32.53
CA ASP A 183 4.40 -4.14 32.74
C ASP A 183 4.02 -2.91 31.92
N GLY A 184 2.92 -3.04 31.18
CA GLY A 184 2.32 -1.95 30.43
C GLY A 184 2.88 -1.74 29.03
N TYR A 185 1.99 -1.41 28.09
CA TYR A 185 2.28 -1.01 26.70
C TYR A 185 1.51 0.28 26.36
N ARG A 186 0.63 0.73 27.28
CA ARG A 186 -0.31 1.83 27.01
C ARG A 186 0.36 3.16 26.75
N ASP A 187 1.47 3.43 27.43
CA ASP A 187 2.19 4.69 27.29
C ASP A 187 2.88 4.78 25.93
N VAL A 188 3.50 3.70 25.48
CA VAL A 188 4.08 3.59 24.13
C VAL A 188 2.98 3.75 23.07
N LEU A 189 1.84 3.11 23.26
CA LEU A 189 0.71 3.22 22.35
C LEU A 189 0.20 4.66 22.27
N LYS A 190 0.02 5.35 23.41
CA LYS A 190 -0.39 6.76 23.45
C LYS A 190 0.59 7.70 22.74
N ALA A 191 1.88 7.43 22.83
CA ALA A 191 2.90 8.24 22.16
C ALA A 191 2.86 8.08 20.63
N ILE A 192 2.62 6.86 20.12
CA ILE A 192 2.65 6.54 18.67
C ILE A 192 1.32 6.84 17.96
N MET A 193 0.18 6.68 18.67
CA MET A 193 -1.16 6.70 18.10
C MET A 193 -1.52 7.97 17.31
N PRO A 194 -1.20 9.21 17.76
CA PRO A 194 -1.61 10.42 17.03
C PRO A 194 -1.07 10.48 15.59
N ASN A 195 0.20 10.14 15.39
CA ASN A 195 0.81 10.12 14.06
C ASN A 195 0.32 8.93 13.23
N ALA A 196 0.12 7.77 13.86
CA ALA A 196 -0.44 6.60 13.23
C ALA A 196 -1.86 6.87 12.68
N ILE A 197 -2.72 7.56 13.44
CA ILE A 197 -4.08 7.93 13.00
C ILE A 197 -4.03 8.89 11.79
N ARG A 198 -3.17 9.91 11.80
CA ARG A 198 -3.05 10.83 10.65
C ARG A 198 -2.63 10.11 9.37
N LEU A 199 -1.66 9.21 9.46
CA LEU A 199 -1.23 8.38 8.35
C LEU A 199 -2.34 7.39 7.92
N GLY A 200 -3.05 6.80 8.89
CA GLY A 200 -4.20 5.94 8.62
C GLY A 200 -5.32 6.66 7.86
N LEU A 201 -5.68 7.86 8.29
CA LEU A 201 -6.67 8.69 7.60
C LEU A 201 -6.23 9.05 6.17
N ALA A 202 -4.94 9.41 5.98
CA ALA A 202 -4.41 9.64 4.64
C ALA A 202 -4.51 8.40 3.76
N SER A 203 -4.19 7.22 4.30
CA SER A 203 -4.28 5.95 3.57
C SER A 203 -5.72 5.57 3.23
N ILE A 204 -6.68 5.81 4.13
CA ILE A 204 -8.12 5.62 3.86
C ILE A 204 -8.56 6.57 2.74
N GLY A 205 -8.22 7.86 2.82
CA GLY A 205 -8.53 8.84 1.77
C GLY A 205 -7.94 8.41 0.41
N GLY A 206 -6.69 7.95 0.39
CA GLY A 206 -6.05 7.40 -0.80
C GLY A 206 -6.78 6.18 -1.35
N PHE A 207 -7.19 5.25 -0.48
CA PHE A 207 -7.97 4.08 -0.90
C PHE A 207 -9.31 4.48 -1.54
N LEU A 208 -10.07 5.37 -0.90
CA LEU A 208 -11.33 5.87 -1.43
C LEU A 208 -11.16 6.55 -2.79
N THR A 209 -10.04 7.23 -3.00
CA THR A 209 -9.77 7.93 -4.26
C THR A 209 -9.31 6.98 -5.36
N PHE A 210 -8.35 6.08 -5.06
CA PHE A 210 -7.63 5.34 -6.11
C PHE A 210 -8.13 3.91 -6.33
N ARG A 211 -8.84 3.34 -5.35
CA ARG A 211 -9.22 1.91 -5.40
C ARG A 211 -10.72 1.66 -5.33
N LEU A 212 -11.51 2.62 -4.82
CA LEU A 212 -12.93 2.38 -4.61
C LEU A 212 -13.70 2.13 -5.92
N SER A 213 -13.26 2.73 -7.02
CA SER A 213 -13.84 2.51 -8.36
C SER A 213 -13.91 1.02 -8.75
N THR A 214 -12.92 0.21 -8.35
CA THR A 214 -12.91 -1.24 -8.60
C THR A 214 -13.96 -2.01 -7.80
N PHE A 215 -14.49 -1.43 -6.71
CA PHE A 215 -15.55 -2.01 -5.89
C PHE A 215 -16.94 -1.49 -6.27
N VAL A 216 -17.05 -0.22 -6.62
CA VAL A 216 -18.33 0.38 -7.02
C VAL A 216 -18.70 -0.02 -8.44
N GLY A 217 -17.73 -0.12 -9.35
CA GLY A 217 -17.95 -0.46 -10.76
C GLY A 217 -18.79 -1.72 -10.98
N PRO A 218 -18.44 -2.88 -10.37
CA PRO A 218 -19.18 -4.13 -10.58
C PRO A 218 -20.65 -4.11 -10.13
N LEU A 219 -21.05 -3.11 -9.34
CA LEU A 219 -22.46 -2.94 -8.94
C LEU A 219 -23.34 -2.37 -10.06
N TYR A 220 -22.73 -1.71 -11.06
CA TYR A 220 -23.45 -0.96 -12.10
C TYR A 220 -23.02 -1.31 -13.52
N ILE A 221 -21.87 -1.98 -13.68
CA ILE A 221 -21.24 -2.24 -14.98
C ILE A 221 -21.03 -3.74 -15.13
N PRO A 222 -21.19 -4.32 -16.34
CA PRO A 222 -20.96 -5.73 -16.59
C PRO A 222 -19.57 -6.17 -16.15
N LEU A 223 -19.48 -7.38 -15.59
CA LEU A 223 -18.20 -7.94 -15.10
C LEU A 223 -17.16 -8.09 -16.20
N SER A 224 -17.57 -8.31 -17.47
CA SER A 224 -16.69 -8.34 -18.64
C SER A 224 -15.94 -7.02 -18.84
N ASP A 225 -16.64 -5.89 -18.75
CA ASP A 225 -16.05 -4.57 -18.90
C ASP A 225 -15.15 -4.23 -17.71
N MET A 226 -15.58 -4.66 -16.52
CA MET A 226 -14.75 -4.53 -15.30
C MET A 226 -13.51 -5.41 -15.33
N ALA A 227 -13.54 -6.56 -15.99
CA ALA A 227 -12.35 -7.38 -16.24
C ALA A 227 -11.35 -6.66 -17.13
N SER A 228 -11.81 -6.06 -18.25
CA SER A 228 -10.99 -5.24 -19.15
C SER A 228 -10.37 -4.04 -18.44
N PHE A 229 -11.16 -3.34 -17.62
CA PHE A 229 -10.68 -2.26 -16.76
C PHE A 229 -9.62 -2.75 -15.77
N GLY A 230 -9.89 -3.87 -15.08
CA GLY A 230 -8.99 -4.44 -14.07
C GLY A 230 -7.63 -4.87 -14.63
N ILE A 231 -7.58 -5.54 -15.78
CA ILE A 231 -6.32 -5.92 -16.44
C ILE A 231 -5.54 -4.67 -16.87
N THR A 232 -6.23 -3.69 -17.45
CA THR A 232 -5.60 -2.41 -17.85
C THR A 232 -5.00 -1.70 -16.64
N LEU A 233 -5.72 -1.66 -15.50
CA LEU A 233 -5.21 -1.12 -14.24
C LEU A 233 -3.96 -1.86 -13.74
N GLN A 234 -3.92 -3.19 -13.83
CA GLN A 234 -2.75 -3.96 -13.40
C GLN A 234 -1.52 -3.60 -14.22
N LEU A 235 -1.64 -3.50 -15.56
CA LEU A 235 -0.53 -3.09 -16.41
C LEU A 235 -0.05 -1.67 -16.10
N LEU A 236 -0.98 -0.72 -15.92
CA LEU A 236 -0.63 0.65 -15.53
C LEU A 236 0.01 0.73 -14.14
N SER A 237 -0.38 -0.15 -13.21
CA SER A 237 0.27 -0.23 -11.90
C SER A 237 1.71 -0.71 -11.98
N VAL A 238 2.03 -1.59 -12.93
CA VAL A 238 3.41 -2.00 -13.23
C VAL A 238 4.20 -0.81 -13.79
N VAL A 239 3.63 -0.08 -14.76
CA VAL A 239 4.26 1.14 -15.31
C VAL A 239 4.51 2.16 -14.19
N SER A 240 3.52 2.41 -13.32
CA SER A 240 3.65 3.31 -12.16
C SER A 240 4.76 2.86 -11.20
N SER A 241 4.85 1.57 -10.93
CA SER A 241 5.88 0.99 -10.07
C SER A 241 7.28 1.19 -10.64
N LEU A 242 7.45 0.94 -11.95
CA LEU A 242 8.71 1.19 -12.66
C LEU A 242 9.06 2.69 -12.69
N ALA A 243 8.09 3.54 -12.97
CA ALA A 243 8.25 4.99 -12.99
C ALA A 243 8.72 5.54 -11.63
N SER A 244 8.23 4.97 -10.52
CA SER A 244 8.57 5.39 -9.16
C SER A 244 9.84 4.76 -8.60
N LEU A 245 10.48 3.81 -9.31
CA LEU A 245 11.70 3.13 -8.84
C LEU A 245 12.82 4.12 -8.49
N TYR A 246 13.04 5.10 -9.36
CA TYR A 246 14.07 6.12 -9.14
C TYR A 246 13.81 6.90 -7.85
N THR A 247 12.59 7.39 -7.66
CA THR A 247 12.19 8.11 -6.44
C THR A 247 12.42 7.23 -5.20
N ASN A 248 11.94 6.00 -5.21
CA ASN A 248 12.04 5.07 -4.07
C ASN A 248 13.50 4.75 -3.70
N VAL A 249 14.38 4.59 -4.69
CA VAL A 249 15.82 4.31 -4.47
C VAL A 249 16.54 5.52 -3.88
N TYR A 250 16.21 6.72 -4.35
CA TYR A 250 16.88 7.95 -3.91
C TYR A 250 16.25 8.59 -2.67
N LEU A 251 15.05 8.19 -2.27
CA LEU A 251 14.33 8.78 -1.15
C LEU A 251 15.14 8.84 0.16
N PRO A 252 15.90 7.81 0.58
CA PRO A 252 16.76 7.88 1.76
C PRO A 252 17.86 8.96 1.62
N LYS A 253 18.43 9.11 0.42
CA LYS A 253 19.42 10.18 0.14
C LYS A 253 18.79 11.56 0.13
N VAL A 254 17.55 11.68 -0.34
CA VAL A 254 16.79 12.94 -0.29
C VAL A 254 16.59 13.39 1.15
N PHE A 255 16.27 12.46 2.06
CA PHE A 255 16.20 12.77 3.49
C PHE A 255 17.55 13.26 4.05
N GLN A 256 18.64 12.60 3.69
CA GLN A 256 19.98 13.00 4.10
C GLN A 256 20.35 14.38 3.55
N TRP A 257 20.19 14.61 2.24
CA TRP A 257 20.50 15.91 1.62
C TRP A 257 19.65 17.06 2.17
N ARG A 258 18.43 16.79 2.63
CA ARG A 258 17.63 17.80 3.31
C ARG A 258 18.23 18.19 4.67
N VAL A 259 18.71 17.21 5.45
CA VAL A 259 19.40 17.47 6.73
C VAL A 259 20.70 18.25 6.48
N GLU A 260 21.42 17.91 5.42
CA GLU A 260 22.66 18.58 4.99
C GLU A 260 22.41 19.95 4.32
N ASN A 261 21.13 20.37 4.17
CA ASN A 261 20.70 21.59 3.47
C ASN A 261 21.17 21.65 1.99
N ASN A 262 21.41 20.48 1.37
CA ASN A 262 21.83 20.37 -0.03
C ASN A 262 20.61 20.31 -0.96
N LEU A 263 19.88 21.43 -1.04
CA LEU A 263 18.65 21.54 -1.86
C LEU A 263 18.91 21.40 -3.36
N ALA A 264 20.13 21.67 -3.82
CA ALA A 264 20.49 21.51 -5.24
C ALA A 264 20.39 20.04 -5.70
N GLN A 265 20.87 19.09 -4.88
CA GLN A 265 20.75 17.66 -5.19
C GLN A 265 19.32 17.17 -5.07
N VAL A 266 18.56 17.63 -4.07
CA VAL A 266 17.14 17.30 -3.92
C VAL A 266 16.36 17.75 -5.16
N ARG A 267 16.59 18.98 -5.61
CA ARG A 267 15.96 19.57 -6.80
C ARG A 267 16.30 18.79 -8.08
N LYS A 268 17.56 18.46 -8.30
CA LYS A 268 18.00 17.66 -9.46
C LYS A 268 17.30 16.31 -9.48
N THR A 269 17.24 15.63 -8.32
CA THR A 269 16.59 14.32 -8.18
C THR A 269 15.09 14.42 -8.41
N PHE A 270 14.43 15.47 -7.93
CA PHE A 270 13.00 15.70 -8.17
C PHE A 270 12.69 15.88 -9.65
N TYR A 271 13.44 16.75 -10.37
CA TYR A 271 13.20 16.95 -11.81
C TYR A 271 13.45 15.68 -12.64
N LEU A 272 14.52 14.95 -12.31
CA LEU A 272 14.80 13.68 -12.99
C LEU A 272 13.71 12.65 -12.72
N SER A 273 13.17 12.59 -11.50
CA SER A 273 12.04 11.74 -11.16
C SER A 273 10.80 12.09 -11.99
N CYS A 274 10.44 13.37 -12.13
CA CYS A 274 9.33 13.81 -12.98
C CYS A 274 9.54 13.43 -14.46
N LEU A 275 10.75 13.61 -14.99
CA LEU A 275 11.09 13.23 -16.35
C LEU A 275 10.97 11.72 -16.59
N LEU A 276 11.48 10.92 -15.65
CA LEU A 276 11.39 9.46 -15.73
C LEU A 276 9.94 8.96 -15.64
N VAL A 277 9.12 9.57 -14.81
CA VAL A 277 7.68 9.28 -14.74
C VAL A 277 7.02 9.57 -16.09
N PHE A 278 7.29 10.74 -16.67
CA PHE A 278 6.76 11.08 -17.99
C PHE A 278 7.19 10.07 -19.05
N ALA A 279 8.49 9.77 -19.14
CA ALA A 279 9.04 8.82 -20.12
C ALA A 279 8.45 7.41 -19.95
N ALA A 280 8.29 6.94 -18.70
CA ALA A 280 7.73 5.62 -18.41
C ALA A 280 6.25 5.52 -18.82
N PHE A 281 5.43 6.55 -18.51
CA PHE A 281 4.02 6.55 -18.91
C PHE A 281 3.82 6.78 -20.40
N PHE A 282 4.66 7.59 -21.05
CA PHE A 282 4.63 7.76 -22.49
C PHE A 282 4.97 6.45 -23.21
N SER A 283 6.11 5.83 -22.90
CA SER A 283 6.52 4.57 -23.52
C SER A 283 5.61 3.40 -23.12
N GLY A 284 5.28 3.29 -21.82
CA GLY A 284 4.40 2.24 -21.32
C GLY A 284 2.97 2.34 -21.87
N GLY A 285 2.44 3.56 -22.01
CA GLY A 285 1.13 3.81 -22.62
C GLY A 285 1.11 3.39 -24.10
N LEU A 286 2.18 3.69 -24.86
CA LEU A 286 2.32 3.23 -26.23
C LEU A 286 2.38 1.69 -26.32
N VAL A 287 3.20 1.05 -25.49
CA VAL A 287 3.32 -0.41 -25.45
C VAL A 287 1.96 -1.06 -25.14
N ILE A 288 1.25 -0.56 -24.11
CA ILE A 288 -0.08 -1.08 -23.73
C ILE A 288 -1.08 -0.87 -24.88
N GLY A 289 -1.09 0.31 -25.50
CA GLY A 289 -2.04 0.65 -26.56
C GLY A 289 -1.84 -0.13 -27.86
N PHE A 290 -0.59 -0.37 -28.27
CA PHE A 290 -0.29 -1.04 -29.53
C PHE A 290 -0.07 -2.54 -29.40
N LEU A 291 0.58 -3.00 -28.33
CA LEU A 291 0.98 -4.39 -28.15
C LEU A 291 0.14 -5.13 -27.11
N GLY A 292 -0.60 -4.42 -26.26
CA GLY A 292 -1.27 -5.04 -25.11
C GLY A 292 -2.29 -6.10 -25.50
N ASN A 293 -3.19 -5.81 -26.42
CA ASN A 293 -4.19 -6.81 -26.88
C ASN A 293 -3.53 -7.95 -27.67
N TRP A 294 -2.53 -7.66 -28.51
CA TRP A 294 -1.78 -8.69 -29.21
C TRP A 294 -1.11 -9.70 -28.26
N ILE A 295 -0.54 -9.20 -27.14
CA ILE A 295 0.06 -10.07 -26.10
C ILE A 295 -1.01 -10.90 -25.43
N LEU A 296 -2.17 -10.33 -25.10
CA LEU A 296 -3.28 -11.04 -24.48
C LEU A 296 -3.83 -12.15 -25.40
N ASP A 297 -3.97 -11.86 -26.70
CA ASP A 297 -4.41 -12.84 -27.70
C ASP A 297 -3.41 -13.99 -27.82
N LEU A 298 -2.09 -13.70 -27.80
CA LEU A 298 -1.02 -14.70 -27.80
C LEU A 298 -1.08 -15.62 -26.57
N LEU A 299 -1.50 -15.07 -25.43
CA LEU A 299 -1.70 -15.83 -24.17
C LEU A 299 -3.05 -16.56 -24.12
N GLY A 300 -3.88 -16.46 -25.16
CA GLY A 300 -5.19 -17.09 -25.22
C GLY A 300 -6.24 -16.43 -24.30
N SER A 301 -6.04 -15.18 -23.91
CA SER A 301 -6.99 -14.44 -23.07
C SER A 301 -8.22 -14.05 -23.90
N GLN A 302 -9.41 -14.29 -23.33
CA GLN A 302 -10.66 -13.79 -23.91
C GLN A 302 -10.97 -12.35 -23.51
N THR A 303 -10.21 -11.78 -22.55
CA THR A 303 -10.40 -10.42 -22.07
C THR A 303 -9.46 -9.47 -22.81
N GLN A 304 -10.00 -8.40 -23.37
CA GLN A 304 -9.25 -7.35 -24.03
C GLN A 304 -8.99 -6.17 -23.09
N LEU A 305 -7.95 -5.39 -23.39
CA LEU A 305 -7.66 -4.14 -22.69
C LEU A 305 -8.66 -3.06 -23.10
N LEU A 306 -8.77 -2.03 -22.26
CA LEU A 306 -9.44 -0.80 -22.66
C LEU A 306 -8.78 -0.23 -23.90
N SER A 307 -9.57 0.31 -24.81
CA SER A 307 -9.08 0.87 -26.09
C SER A 307 -9.50 2.32 -26.29
N GLY A 308 -8.91 2.98 -27.26
CA GLY A 308 -9.26 4.32 -27.69
C GLY A 308 -9.12 5.37 -26.57
N ALA A 309 -10.09 6.26 -26.48
CA ALA A 309 -10.06 7.39 -25.56
C ALA A 309 -10.06 6.95 -24.09
N LEU A 310 -10.75 5.85 -23.72
CA LEU A 310 -10.76 5.34 -22.34
C LEU A 310 -9.35 4.98 -21.85
N LEU A 311 -8.55 4.32 -22.70
CA LEU A 311 -7.17 4.00 -22.38
C LEU A 311 -6.33 5.26 -22.18
N VAL A 312 -6.45 6.23 -23.10
CA VAL A 312 -5.69 7.49 -23.04
C VAL A 312 -6.02 8.26 -21.75
N PHE A 313 -7.29 8.38 -21.41
CA PHE A 313 -7.70 9.05 -20.16
C PHE A 313 -7.22 8.31 -18.92
N LEU A 314 -7.22 6.98 -18.94
CA LEU A 314 -6.74 6.18 -17.81
C LEU A 314 -5.22 6.28 -17.67
N VAL A 315 -4.45 6.27 -18.77
CA VAL A 315 -3.00 6.51 -18.77
C VAL A 315 -2.68 7.90 -18.21
N LEU A 316 -3.41 8.93 -18.65
CA LEU A 316 -3.26 10.30 -18.15
C LEU A 316 -3.56 10.39 -16.64
N HIS A 317 -4.64 9.75 -16.19
CA HIS A 317 -4.99 9.69 -14.78
C HIS A 317 -3.86 9.08 -13.94
N TYR A 318 -3.36 7.91 -14.32
CA TYR A 318 -2.27 7.24 -13.62
C TYR A 318 -0.93 8.00 -13.66
N TYR A 319 -0.64 8.67 -14.77
CA TYR A 319 0.51 9.57 -14.89
C TYR A 319 0.45 10.70 -13.87
N LEU A 320 -0.70 11.40 -13.81
CA LEU A 320 -0.91 12.52 -12.88
C LEU A 320 -0.88 12.04 -11.41
N GLU A 321 -1.51 10.90 -11.13
CA GLU A 321 -1.49 10.24 -9.81
C GLU A 321 -0.06 9.92 -9.40
N THR A 322 0.73 9.27 -10.25
CA THR A 322 2.11 8.89 -9.93
C THR A 322 3.00 10.10 -9.68
N ASN A 323 2.86 11.17 -10.48
CA ASN A 323 3.59 12.42 -10.25
C ASN A 323 3.22 13.05 -8.91
N MET A 324 1.93 13.08 -8.58
CA MET A 324 1.43 13.62 -7.32
C MET A 324 1.97 12.82 -6.13
N VAL A 325 1.90 11.47 -6.19
CA VAL A 325 2.41 10.59 -5.13
C VAL A 325 3.91 10.79 -4.95
N ASN A 326 4.70 10.81 -6.03
CA ASN A 326 6.12 11.05 -5.95
C ASN A 326 6.43 12.44 -5.33
N ALA A 327 5.69 13.49 -5.70
CA ALA A 327 5.86 14.81 -5.10
C ALA A 327 5.57 14.81 -3.60
N THR A 328 4.55 14.06 -3.14
CA THR A 328 4.24 13.94 -1.70
C THR A 328 5.35 13.23 -0.93
N GLU A 329 6.07 12.27 -1.53
CA GLU A 329 7.23 11.62 -0.90
C GLU A 329 8.37 12.63 -0.64
N TYR A 330 8.63 13.56 -1.57
CA TYR A 330 9.61 14.63 -1.35
C TYR A 330 9.18 15.61 -0.24
N LEU A 331 7.88 15.87 -0.09
CA LEU A 331 7.35 16.70 0.99
C LEU A 331 7.41 15.99 2.36
N LEU A 332 7.20 14.66 2.38
CA LEU A 332 7.35 13.85 3.60
C LEU A 332 8.74 13.90 4.21
N ALA A 333 9.76 14.27 3.42
CA ALA A 333 11.13 14.42 3.91
C ALA A 333 11.28 15.48 5.00
N LYS A 334 10.27 16.33 5.24
CA LYS A 334 10.19 17.26 6.38
C LYS A 334 9.60 16.67 7.66
N ASN A 335 9.26 15.40 7.65
CA ASN A 335 8.56 14.72 8.75
C ASN A 335 7.13 15.27 9.05
N GLU A 336 6.53 15.93 8.07
CA GLU A 336 5.15 16.44 8.11
C GLU A 336 4.26 15.67 7.15
N VAL A 337 2.97 15.56 7.47
CA VAL A 337 1.95 14.93 6.60
C VAL A 337 0.91 16.00 6.22
N PRO A 338 1.27 16.99 5.39
CA PRO A 338 0.39 18.13 5.11
C PRO A 338 -0.85 17.74 4.29
N PHE A 339 -0.77 16.62 3.60
CA PHE A 339 -1.77 16.20 2.61
C PHE A 339 -2.93 15.38 3.18
N TYR A 340 -2.90 14.90 4.44
CA TYR A 340 -3.90 13.94 4.96
C TYR A 340 -5.34 14.45 4.88
N LYS A 341 -5.59 15.74 5.22
CA LYS A 341 -6.94 16.33 5.15
C LYS A 341 -7.48 16.32 3.72
N ARG A 342 -6.63 16.69 2.74
CA ARG A 342 -7.04 16.73 1.33
C ARG A 342 -7.26 15.36 0.74
N TYR A 343 -6.49 14.36 1.15
CA TYR A 343 -6.72 12.97 0.75
C TYR A 343 -8.10 12.47 1.21
N VAL A 344 -8.49 12.77 2.47
CA VAL A 344 -9.81 12.42 2.98
C VAL A 344 -10.92 13.15 2.22
N VAL A 345 -10.79 14.46 2.05
CA VAL A 345 -11.81 15.26 1.33
C VAL A 345 -11.94 14.79 -0.13
N SER A 346 -10.82 14.57 -0.81
CA SER A 346 -10.80 14.05 -2.17
C SER A 346 -11.43 12.66 -2.26
N GLY A 347 -11.15 11.78 -1.30
CA GLY A 347 -11.78 10.47 -1.21
C GLY A 347 -13.31 10.56 -1.08
N CYS A 348 -13.81 11.41 -0.18
CA CYS A 348 -15.26 11.61 -0.02
C CYS A 348 -15.91 12.16 -1.29
N ILE A 349 -15.27 13.13 -1.96
CA ILE A 349 -15.77 13.68 -3.23
C ILE A 349 -15.74 12.60 -4.32
N THR A 350 -14.69 11.78 -4.40
CA THR A 350 -14.63 10.67 -5.37
C THR A 350 -15.75 9.68 -5.15
N VAL A 351 -16.07 9.32 -3.89
CA VAL A 351 -17.22 8.46 -3.57
C VAL A 351 -18.52 9.05 -4.09
N ALA A 352 -18.77 10.33 -3.77
CA ALA A 352 -20.00 11.00 -4.22
C ALA A 352 -20.09 11.05 -5.74
N LEU A 353 -18.98 11.38 -6.43
CA LEU A 353 -18.93 11.41 -7.89
C LEU A 353 -19.09 10.01 -8.52
N LEU A 354 -18.56 8.94 -7.92
CA LEU A 354 -18.75 7.59 -8.41
C LEU A 354 -20.24 7.21 -8.41
N PHE A 355 -20.95 7.41 -7.30
CA PHE A 355 -22.38 7.11 -7.24
C PHE A 355 -23.19 8.03 -8.15
N LEU A 356 -22.80 9.30 -8.33
CA LEU A 356 -23.46 10.22 -9.25
C LEU A 356 -23.24 9.80 -10.71
N LEU A 357 -21.97 9.65 -11.14
CA LEU A 357 -21.64 9.43 -12.55
C LEU A 357 -21.93 8.00 -13.01
N VAL A 358 -21.66 7.00 -12.16
CA VAL A 358 -21.85 5.59 -12.51
C VAL A 358 -23.25 5.12 -12.15
N GLY A 359 -23.75 5.46 -10.94
CA GLY A 359 -25.06 5.03 -10.47
C GLY A 359 -26.21 5.81 -11.10
N TYR A 360 -26.18 7.15 -11.02
CA TYR A 360 -27.29 7.99 -11.50
C TYR A 360 -27.20 8.34 -12.98
N CYS A 361 -26.03 8.87 -13.42
CA CYS A 361 -25.84 9.30 -14.83
C CYS A 361 -25.54 8.12 -15.79
N GLN A 362 -25.24 6.94 -15.27
CA GLN A 362 -24.95 5.72 -16.04
C GLN A 362 -23.84 5.88 -17.09
N TRP A 363 -22.79 6.65 -16.77
CA TRP A 363 -21.64 6.86 -17.66
C TRP A 363 -20.74 5.63 -17.83
N GLY A 364 -21.03 4.51 -17.16
CA GLY A 364 -20.28 3.28 -17.26
C GLY A 364 -18.80 3.48 -16.90
N LEU A 365 -17.90 2.92 -17.72
CA LEU A 365 -16.44 3.02 -17.53
C LEU A 365 -15.92 4.47 -17.53
N TRP A 366 -16.56 5.37 -18.29
CA TRP A 366 -16.24 6.81 -18.24
C TRP A 366 -16.44 7.40 -16.86
N GLY A 367 -17.54 7.05 -16.19
CA GLY A 367 -17.82 7.51 -14.84
C GLY A 367 -16.77 7.02 -13.82
N ILE A 368 -16.32 5.76 -13.97
CA ILE A 368 -15.27 5.19 -13.11
C ILE A 368 -13.95 5.95 -13.21
N ILE A 369 -13.55 6.35 -14.42
CA ILE A 369 -12.30 7.06 -14.67
C ILE A 369 -12.44 8.55 -14.32
N ALA A 370 -13.58 9.15 -14.70
CA ALA A 370 -13.81 10.59 -14.52
C ALA A 370 -13.95 10.98 -13.04
N ALA A 371 -14.61 10.17 -12.21
CA ALA A 371 -14.85 10.51 -10.81
C ALA A 371 -13.57 10.80 -10.00
N PRO A 372 -12.57 9.88 -9.94
CA PRO A 372 -11.32 10.18 -9.26
C PRO A 372 -10.53 11.27 -9.98
N MET A 373 -10.54 11.31 -11.32
CA MET A 373 -9.81 12.31 -12.09
C MET A 373 -10.31 13.72 -11.82
N ILE A 374 -11.60 13.97 -11.77
CA ILE A 374 -12.20 15.27 -11.44
C ILE A 374 -11.82 15.69 -10.01
N SER A 375 -12.07 14.80 -9.04
CA SER A 375 -11.76 15.08 -7.63
C SER A 375 -10.28 15.44 -7.41
N GLN A 376 -9.38 14.69 -8.04
CA GLN A 376 -7.94 14.88 -7.92
C GLN A 376 -7.44 16.11 -8.67
N SER A 377 -7.99 16.41 -9.86
CA SER A 377 -7.61 17.59 -10.65
C SER A 377 -7.93 18.88 -9.89
N VAL A 378 -9.03 18.91 -9.17
CA VAL A 378 -9.42 20.08 -8.38
C VAL A 378 -8.54 20.25 -7.13
N LEU A 379 -8.21 19.15 -6.44
CA LEU A 379 -7.67 19.24 -5.08
C LEU A 379 -6.17 18.93 -4.97
N GLN A 380 -5.59 18.09 -5.84
CA GLN A 380 -4.31 17.46 -5.56
C GLN A 380 -3.30 17.46 -6.70
N TYR A 381 -3.66 17.12 -7.95
CA TYR A 381 -2.71 16.89 -9.05
C TYR A 381 -1.76 18.04 -9.33
N TRP A 382 -2.22 19.26 -9.23
CA TRP A 382 -1.40 20.46 -9.42
C TRP A 382 -0.74 20.93 -8.13
N LYS A 383 -1.39 20.71 -6.99
CA LYS A 383 -0.97 21.32 -5.72
C LYS A 383 0.33 20.74 -5.20
N TRP A 384 0.40 19.40 -5.07
CA TRP A 384 1.56 18.78 -4.42
C TRP A 384 2.84 18.87 -5.27
N PRO A 385 2.81 18.66 -6.61
CA PRO A 385 3.95 18.95 -7.46
C PRO A 385 4.37 20.40 -7.40
N TYR A 386 3.42 21.35 -7.38
CA TYR A 386 3.71 22.77 -7.26
C TYR A 386 4.32 23.13 -5.90
N GLU A 387 3.81 22.61 -4.79
CA GLU A 387 4.39 22.84 -3.46
C GLU A 387 5.80 22.26 -3.35
N ALA A 388 6.04 21.06 -3.86
CA ALA A 388 7.37 20.47 -3.91
C ALA A 388 8.33 21.33 -4.76
N TYR A 389 7.88 21.78 -5.93
CA TYR A 389 8.65 22.69 -6.79
C TYR A 389 8.99 24.02 -6.11
N ARG A 390 7.97 24.68 -5.54
CA ARG A 390 8.14 25.97 -4.85
C ARG A 390 9.14 25.89 -3.71
N GLU A 391 9.04 24.83 -2.93
CA GLU A 391 9.93 24.59 -1.80
C GLU A 391 11.39 24.33 -2.21
N LEU A 392 11.60 23.67 -3.36
CA LEU A 392 12.93 23.39 -3.86
C LEU A 392 13.54 24.58 -4.63
N LYS A 393 12.76 25.62 -4.92
CA LYS A 393 13.22 26.84 -5.58
C LYS A 393 13.68 27.90 -4.57
N SER A 394 13.04 27.92 -3.38
CA SER A 394 13.43 28.79 -2.26
C SER A 394 14.73 28.32 -1.60
#